data_b358d611a650dc2b3b4ed0865b85437b
#
_entry.id   b358d611a650dc2b3b4ed0865b85437b
#
_cell.length_a   1.000
_cell.length_b   1.000
_cell.length_c   1.000
_cell.angle_alpha   90.00
_cell.angle_beta   90.00
_cell.angle_gamma   90.00
#
_symmetry.space_group_name_H-M   'P 1'
#
loop_
_entity.id
_entity.type
_entity.pdbx_description
1 polymer ?
#
loop_
_entity_poly.entity_id
_entity_poly.type
_entity_poly.pdbx_seq_one_letter_code
_entity_poly.pdbx_strand_id
1 'polypeptide(L)'
;GDVAWFAGAPVEKGRADGLMQPVTLEFTLDGVDESRAVACIGDVDDVELNGERFLDYCARCARQGLLPEQLAAVRLHRTTHPGQRQVNTTQRNGIDATCVRALYSSELELRRQIDILVHFFRENLPGYEKCRCIASGATLGVRETRRVMGEYTVTAEELAAGKRFSDVAVHKADFIVDIHNPEGAGQAEERIQYVMPYDLPYRCFV
;
A
#
# COMPACT_ATOMS: atom_id res chain seq x y z
N GLY A 1 -5.42 8.00 -15.67
CA GLY A 1 -4.23 8.63 -16.29
C GLY A 1 -4.07 8.23 -17.75
N ASP A 2 -4.05 6.93 -18.08
CA ASP A 2 -3.70 6.46 -19.45
C ASP A 2 -4.72 6.91 -20.50
N VAL A 3 -6.01 6.75 -20.24
CA VAL A 3 -7.06 7.18 -21.19
C VAL A 3 -6.99 8.69 -21.44
N ALA A 4 -6.82 9.49 -20.39
CA ALA A 4 -6.67 10.94 -20.51
C ALA A 4 -5.42 11.32 -21.29
N TRP A 5 -4.29 10.66 -21.03
CA TRP A 5 -3.05 10.89 -21.76
C TRP A 5 -3.16 10.54 -23.24
N PHE A 6 -3.78 9.40 -23.59
CA PHE A 6 -4.04 9.04 -24.99
C PHE A 6 -5.01 10.00 -25.68
N ALA A 7 -5.89 10.66 -24.93
CA ALA A 7 -6.77 11.71 -25.44
C ALA A 7 -6.08 13.10 -25.52
N GLY A 8 -4.80 13.19 -25.15
CA GLY A 8 -4.01 14.43 -25.26
C GLY A 8 -4.04 15.33 -24.01
N ALA A 9 -4.60 14.86 -22.89
CA ALA A 9 -4.54 15.61 -21.63
C ALA A 9 -3.09 15.68 -21.08
N PRO A 10 -2.68 16.83 -20.51
CA PRO A 10 -1.38 16.96 -19.88
C PRO A 10 -1.29 16.05 -18.64
N VAL A 11 -0.15 15.41 -18.48
CA VAL A 11 0.10 14.50 -17.34
C VAL A 11 1.50 14.70 -16.77
N GLU A 12 1.64 14.39 -15.48
CA GLU A 12 2.93 14.23 -14.80
C GLU A 12 3.08 12.81 -14.26
N LYS A 13 4.32 12.38 -14.00
CA LYS A 13 4.64 11.07 -13.41
C LYS A 13 5.64 11.22 -12.28
N GLY A 14 5.41 10.48 -11.20
CA GLY A 14 6.34 10.41 -10.09
C GLY A 14 6.59 11.75 -9.37
N ARG A 15 7.60 11.74 -8.53
CA ARG A 15 8.16 12.93 -7.87
C ARG A 15 9.11 13.67 -8.82
N ALA A 16 9.67 14.79 -8.35
CA ALA A 16 10.67 15.58 -9.11
C ALA A 16 11.94 14.77 -9.45
N ASP A 17 12.28 13.77 -8.63
CA ASP A 17 13.38 12.82 -8.88
C ASP A 17 13.00 11.65 -9.80
N GLY A 18 11.76 11.58 -10.25
CA GLY A 18 11.22 10.53 -11.13
C GLY A 18 10.75 9.27 -10.40
N LEU A 19 10.89 9.18 -9.07
CA LEU A 19 10.40 8.03 -8.32
C LEU A 19 8.87 8.03 -8.25
N MET A 20 8.30 6.83 -8.37
CA MET A 20 6.87 6.55 -8.24
C MET A 20 6.60 5.70 -7.01
N GLN A 21 5.37 5.75 -6.51
CA GLN A 21 4.93 4.83 -5.48
C GLN A 21 5.05 3.38 -5.96
N PRO A 22 5.41 2.45 -5.06
CA PRO A 22 5.65 1.05 -5.42
C PRO A 22 4.40 0.34 -5.92
N VAL A 23 4.61 -0.70 -6.72
CA VAL A 23 3.57 -1.67 -7.07
C VAL A 23 3.52 -2.80 -6.05
N THR A 24 2.37 -3.44 -5.90
CA THR A 24 2.12 -4.54 -4.95
C THR A 24 1.33 -5.66 -5.61
N LEU A 25 1.35 -6.84 -4.99
CA LEU A 25 0.49 -7.97 -5.31
C LEU A 25 -0.08 -8.52 -4.01
N GLU A 26 -1.34 -8.27 -3.76
CA GLU A 26 -2.01 -8.82 -2.59
C GLU A 26 -2.34 -10.30 -2.78
N PHE A 27 -2.38 -11.04 -1.66
CA PHE A 27 -2.70 -12.45 -1.68
C PHE A 27 -3.51 -12.87 -0.45
N THR A 28 -4.17 -14.01 -0.56
CA THR A 28 -5.00 -14.57 0.51
C THR A 28 -4.33 -15.81 1.09
N LEU A 29 -4.23 -15.83 2.41
CA LEU A 29 -3.84 -16.99 3.19
C LEU A 29 -5.05 -17.74 3.71
N ASP A 30 -4.90 -19.05 3.88
CA ASP A 30 -5.80 -19.95 4.59
C ASP A 30 -5.01 -20.80 5.59
N GLY A 31 -5.69 -21.45 6.54
CA GLY A 31 -5.06 -22.31 7.53
C GLY A 31 -4.46 -21.57 8.73
N VAL A 32 -4.97 -20.38 9.04
CA VAL A 32 -4.56 -19.57 10.18
C VAL A 32 -5.40 -19.94 11.42
N ASP A 33 -4.73 -20.18 12.55
CA ASP A 33 -5.37 -20.42 13.85
C ASP A 33 -5.79 -19.09 14.48
N GLU A 34 -7.09 -18.77 14.39
CA GLU A 34 -7.69 -17.53 14.88
C GLU A 34 -7.48 -17.29 16.39
N SER A 35 -7.30 -18.37 17.16
CA SER A 35 -7.17 -18.25 18.62
C SER A 35 -5.80 -17.71 19.05
N ARG A 36 -4.81 -17.74 18.17
CA ARG A 36 -3.42 -17.37 18.42
C ARG A 36 -2.87 -16.30 17.48
N ALA A 37 -3.47 -16.16 16.31
CA ALA A 37 -2.93 -15.37 15.23
C ALA A 37 -3.15 -13.87 15.41
N VAL A 38 -2.08 -13.09 15.26
CA VAL A 38 -2.17 -11.64 15.11
C VAL A 38 -2.88 -11.28 13.80
N ALA A 39 -3.67 -10.20 13.83
CA ALA A 39 -4.26 -9.60 12.63
C ALA A 39 -4.29 -8.08 12.79
N CYS A 40 -3.92 -7.37 11.75
CA CYS A 40 -4.19 -5.94 11.65
C CYS A 40 -5.69 -5.74 11.39
N ILE A 41 -6.33 -4.80 12.10
CA ILE A 41 -7.73 -4.45 11.90
C ILE A 41 -7.77 -3.04 11.32
N GLY A 42 -8.10 -2.94 10.03
CA GLY A 42 -8.06 -1.66 9.31
C GLY A 42 -6.63 -1.08 9.29
N ASP A 43 -6.51 0.21 9.46
CA ASP A 43 -5.23 0.93 9.48
C ASP A 43 -4.60 1.02 10.89
N VAL A 44 -5.05 0.20 11.83
CA VAL A 44 -4.53 0.20 13.19
C VAL A 44 -3.18 -0.52 13.21
N ASP A 45 -2.12 0.25 13.41
CA ASP A 45 -0.72 -0.21 13.47
C ASP A 45 -0.26 -0.54 14.90
N ASP A 46 -1.16 -0.55 15.87
CA ASP A 46 -0.89 -0.76 17.29
C ASP A 46 -1.14 -2.21 17.77
N VAL A 47 -1.32 -3.13 16.83
CA VAL A 47 -1.44 -4.56 17.13
C VAL A 47 -0.13 -5.06 17.73
N GLU A 48 -0.22 -5.74 18.87
CA GLU A 48 0.94 -6.28 19.59
C GLU A 48 1.13 -7.79 19.34
N LEU A 49 2.40 -8.18 19.27
CA LEU A 49 2.85 -9.57 19.29
C LEU A 49 3.93 -9.73 20.37
N ASN A 50 3.65 -10.54 21.39
CA ASN A 50 4.57 -10.80 22.52
C ASN A 50 5.01 -9.51 23.28
N GLY A 51 4.13 -8.50 23.39
CA GLY A 51 4.42 -7.24 24.08
C GLY A 51 5.24 -6.24 23.27
N GLU A 52 5.43 -6.50 21.99
CA GLU A 52 6.06 -5.59 21.02
C GLU A 52 5.03 -5.25 19.93
N ARG A 53 5.02 -4.00 19.43
CA ARG A 53 4.18 -3.66 18.28
C ARG A 53 4.53 -4.57 17.11
N PHE A 54 3.51 -5.10 16.44
CA PHE A 54 3.72 -6.06 15.35
C PHE A 54 4.60 -5.51 14.21
N LEU A 55 4.46 -4.23 13.86
CA LEU A 55 5.34 -3.61 12.88
C LEU A 55 6.79 -3.52 13.34
N ASP A 56 7.02 -3.21 14.63
CA ASP A 56 8.39 -3.15 15.19
C ASP A 56 9.01 -4.54 15.23
N TYR A 57 8.21 -5.57 15.55
CA TYR A 57 8.61 -6.98 15.45
C TYR A 57 9.06 -7.33 14.03
N CYS A 58 8.26 -7.02 13.00
CA CYS A 58 8.59 -7.30 11.61
C CYS A 58 9.84 -6.53 11.15
N ALA A 59 9.96 -5.25 11.52
CA ALA A 59 11.13 -4.44 11.24
C ALA A 59 12.40 -5.00 11.91
N ARG A 60 12.28 -5.51 13.13
CA ARG A 60 13.38 -6.20 13.82
C ARG A 60 13.77 -7.50 13.11
N CYS A 61 12.80 -8.31 12.70
CA CYS A 61 13.05 -9.52 11.91
C CYS A 61 13.77 -9.20 10.60
N ALA A 62 13.40 -8.12 9.93
CA ALA A 62 14.07 -7.67 8.70
C ALA A 62 15.54 -7.30 8.99
N ARG A 63 15.82 -6.51 10.03
CA ARG A 63 17.20 -6.20 10.45
C ARG A 63 18.04 -7.43 10.81
N GLN A 64 17.40 -8.50 11.24
CA GLN A 64 18.05 -9.80 11.53
C GLN A 64 18.22 -10.67 10.29
N GLY A 65 17.77 -10.24 9.12
CA GLY A 65 17.85 -10.98 7.87
C GLY A 65 16.83 -12.13 7.73
N LEU A 66 15.82 -12.19 8.62
CA LEU A 66 14.73 -13.19 8.56
C LEU A 66 13.67 -12.81 7.51
N LEU A 67 13.63 -11.55 7.12
CA LEU A 67 12.71 -10.98 6.13
C LEU A 67 13.45 -9.91 5.32
N PRO A 68 13.28 -9.82 3.99
CA PRO A 68 13.80 -8.69 3.22
C PRO A 68 13.27 -7.35 3.75
N GLU A 69 14.12 -6.32 3.79
CA GLU A 69 13.78 -5.01 4.36
C GLU A 69 12.54 -4.39 3.69
N GLN A 70 12.39 -4.52 2.37
CA GLN A 70 11.23 -4.01 1.64
C GLN A 70 9.90 -4.67 2.04
N LEU A 71 9.93 -5.81 2.74
CA LEU A 71 8.76 -6.54 3.22
C LEU A 71 8.49 -6.32 4.72
N ALA A 72 9.21 -5.43 5.38
CA ALA A 72 9.11 -5.21 6.82
C ALA A 72 7.75 -4.65 7.29
N ALA A 73 7.01 -3.98 6.40
CA ALA A 73 5.68 -3.43 6.72
C ALA A 73 4.57 -4.45 6.45
N VAL A 74 4.50 -5.48 7.29
CA VAL A 74 3.51 -6.57 7.15
C VAL A 74 2.11 -6.12 7.53
N ARG A 75 1.13 -6.38 6.66
CA ARG A 75 -0.31 -6.15 6.88
C ARG A 75 -1.08 -7.45 6.70
N LEU A 76 -1.81 -7.87 7.74
CA LEU A 76 -2.57 -9.13 7.81
C LEU A 76 -4.02 -8.81 8.17
N HIS A 77 -4.86 -8.57 7.18
CA HIS A 77 -6.26 -8.21 7.39
C HIS A 77 -7.14 -9.47 7.50
N ARG A 78 -8.08 -9.46 8.44
CA ARG A 78 -9.10 -10.50 8.51
C ARG A 78 -10.01 -10.43 7.28
N THR A 79 -10.37 -11.59 6.75
CA THR A 79 -11.42 -11.71 5.74
C THR A 79 -12.77 -12.05 6.39
N THR A 80 -13.80 -12.21 5.58
CA THR A 80 -15.10 -12.71 6.04
C THR A 80 -15.10 -14.20 6.37
N HIS A 81 -14.03 -14.92 6.02
CA HIS A 81 -13.86 -16.34 6.29
C HIS A 81 -12.91 -16.57 7.46
N PRO A 82 -13.32 -17.27 8.52
CA PRO A 82 -12.42 -17.63 9.62
C PRO A 82 -11.22 -18.42 9.12
N GLY A 83 -10.05 -18.18 9.70
CA GLY A 83 -8.80 -18.84 9.31
C GLY A 83 -8.14 -18.28 8.06
N GLN A 84 -8.71 -17.22 7.46
CA GLN A 84 -8.13 -16.55 6.30
C GLN A 84 -7.59 -15.15 6.63
N ARG A 85 -6.59 -14.74 5.86
CA ARG A 85 -6.03 -13.37 5.89
C ARG A 85 -5.82 -12.84 4.49
N GLN A 86 -6.20 -11.60 4.28
CA GLN A 86 -5.74 -10.81 3.13
C GLN A 86 -4.41 -10.17 3.51
N VAL A 87 -3.38 -10.40 2.71
CA VAL A 87 -2.03 -9.89 2.96
C VAL A 87 -1.71 -8.77 1.98
N ASN A 88 -1.44 -7.57 2.52
CA ASN A 88 -1.00 -6.40 1.77
C ASN A 88 0.42 -6.01 2.23
N THR A 89 1.43 -6.68 1.68
CA THR A 89 2.82 -6.55 2.15
C THR A 89 3.82 -6.54 1.00
N THR A 90 3.58 -7.33 -0.07
CA THR A 90 4.53 -7.38 -1.19
C THR A 90 4.74 -5.99 -1.78
N GLN A 91 5.97 -5.67 -2.16
CA GLN A 91 6.30 -4.35 -2.64
C GLN A 91 7.47 -4.38 -3.62
N ARG A 92 7.39 -3.63 -4.70
CA ARG A 92 8.50 -3.36 -5.58
C ARG A 92 8.62 -1.87 -5.88
N ASN A 93 9.75 -1.32 -5.48
CA ASN A 93 10.11 0.08 -5.62
C ASN A 93 10.90 0.34 -6.90
N GLY A 94 11.06 1.62 -7.26
CA GLY A 94 11.99 2.06 -8.31
C GLY A 94 11.62 1.63 -9.72
N ILE A 95 10.33 1.46 -10.02
CA ILE A 95 9.86 1.10 -11.35
C ILE A 95 8.95 2.17 -11.97
N ASP A 96 8.97 2.29 -13.27
CA ASP A 96 7.95 3.05 -14.02
C ASP A 96 6.78 2.11 -14.36
N ALA A 97 5.68 2.24 -13.62
CA ALA A 97 4.49 1.41 -13.81
C ALA A 97 3.69 1.74 -15.09
N THR A 98 4.15 2.70 -15.92
CA THR A 98 3.65 2.91 -17.29
C THR A 98 4.35 2.00 -18.30
N CYS A 99 5.38 1.27 -17.90
CA CYS A 99 6.16 0.38 -18.75
C CYS A 99 5.73 -1.08 -18.56
N VAL A 100 5.15 -1.70 -19.60
CA VAL A 100 4.68 -3.10 -19.57
C VAL A 100 5.78 -4.07 -19.17
N ARG A 101 7.02 -3.87 -19.63
CA ARG A 101 8.15 -4.74 -19.28
C ARG A 101 8.51 -4.64 -17.80
N ALA A 102 8.44 -3.43 -17.23
CA ALA A 102 8.63 -3.22 -15.80
C ALA A 102 7.53 -3.89 -14.96
N LEU A 103 6.27 -3.78 -15.41
CA LEU A 103 5.14 -4.47 -14.76
C LEU A 103 5.31 -5.99 -14.79
N TYR A 104 5.66 -6.56 -15.95
CA TYR A 104 5.88 -8.01 -16.07
C TYR A 104 7.01 -8.50 -15.14
N SER A 105 8.15 -7.81 -15.12
CA SER A 105 9.25 -8.19 -14.21
C SER A 105 8.88 -8.01 -12.74
N SER A 106 8.03 -7.02 -12.43
CA SER A 106 7.51 -6.81 -11.08
C SER A 106 6.58 -7.94 -10.65
N GLU A 107 5.72 -8.41 -11.52
CA GLU A 107 4.82 -9.51 -11.21
C GLU A 107 5.59 -10.78 -10.83
N LEU A 108 6.63 -11.13 -11.57
CA LEU A 108 7.48 -12.28 -11.24
C LEU A 108 8.15 -12.13 -9.88
N GLU A 109 8.64 -10.94 -9.57
CA GLU A 109 9.29 -10.65 -8.30
C GLU A 109 8.30 -10.71 -7.13
N LEU A 110 7.13 -10.08 -7.27
CA LEU A 110 6.12 -10.04 -6.21
C LEU A 110 5.54 -11.42 -5.92
N ARG A 111 5.45 -12.31 -6.92
CA ARG A 111 5.06 -13.71 -6.69
C ARG A 111 6.10 -14.47 -5.87
N ARG A 112 7.40 -14.24 -6.09
CA ARG A 112 8.46 -14.81 -5.24
C ARG A 112 8.40 -14.26 -3.81
N GLN A 113 8.05 -13.00 -3.65
CA GLN A 113 7.86 -12.40 -2.31
C GLN A 113 6.70 -13.06 -1.55
N ILE A 114 5.65 -13.55 -2.20
CA ILE A 114 4.59 -14.33 -1.56
C ILE A 114 5.17 -15.59 -0.91
N ASP A 115 6.01 -16.34 -1.61
CA ASP A 115 6.63 -17.56 -1.06
C ASP A 115 7.52 -17.23 0.14
N ILE A 116 8.30 -16.16 0.07
CA ILE A 116 9.14 -15.67 1.19
C ILE A 116 8.27 -15.32 2.40
N LEU A 117 7.18 -14.58 2.19
CA LEU A 117 6.28 -14.18 3.27
C LEU A 117 5.57 -15.37 3.91
N VAL A 118 5.08 -16.32 3.11
CA VAL A 118 4.44 -17.53 3.64
C VAL A 118 5.41 -18.34 4.49
N HIS A 119 6.66 -18.49 4.06
CA HIS A 119 7.69 -19.16 4.83
C HIS A 119 8.00 -18.43 6.15
N PHE A 120 8.21 -17.10 6.08
CA PHE A 120 8.42 -16.27 7.26
C PHE A 120 7.26 -16.38 8.25
N PHE A 121 6.01 -16.33 7.80
CA PHE A 121 4.84 -16.43 8.68
C PHE A 121 4.77 -17.77 9.39
N ARG A 122 5.03 -18.88 8.68
CA ARG A 122 5.02 -20.22 9.26
C ARG A 122 6.04 -20.39 10.37
N GLU A 123 7.20 -19.81 10.22
CA GLU A 123 8.31 -20.00 11.15
C GLU A 123 8.34 -18.99 12.30
N ASN A 124 7.75 -17.80 12.10
CA ASN A 124 7.94 -16.69 13.02
C ASN A 124 6.65 -16.14 13.64
N LEU A 125 5.47 -16.51 13.12
CA LEU A 125 4.22 -15.97 13.64
C LEU A 125 3.35 -17.06 14.30
N PRO A 126 3.00 -16.91 15.58
CA PRO A 126 2.06 -17.83 16.25
C PRO A 126 0.72 -17.89 15.52
N GLY A 127 0.20 -19.10 15.31
CA GLY A 127 -1.06 -19.35 14.62
C GLY A 127 -0.96 -19.39 13.10
N TYR A 128 0.24 -19.15 12.51
CA TYR A 128 0.46 -19.21 11.07
C TYR A 128 1.24 -20.47 10.62
N GLU A 129 1.56 -21.39 11.49
CA GLU A 129 2.42 -22.54 11.23
C GLU A 129 1.91 -23.43 10.07
N LYS A 130 0.59 -23.40 9.83
CA LYS A 130 -0.06 -24.19 8.76
C LYS A 130 -0.63 -23.32 7.64
N CYS A 131 -0.33 -22.02 7.65
CA CYS A 131 -0.88 -21.12 6.64
C CYS A 131 -0.36 -21.49 5.24
N ARG A 132 -1.17 -21.18 4.24
CA ARG A 132 -0.83 -21.38 2.82
C ARG A 132 -1.47 -20.28 1.99
N CYS A 133 -0.82 -19.88 0.92
CA CYS A 133 -1.42 -19.02 -0.09
C CYS A 133 -2.45 -19.82 -0.87
N ILE A 134 -3.68 -19.31 -0.96
CA ILE A 134 -4.77 -19.94 -1.73
C ILE A 134 -5.18 -19.13 -2.96
N ALA A 135 -4.86 -17.83 -2.97
CA ALA A 135 -5.15 -16.95 -4.09
C ALA A 135 -4.21 -15.74 -4.06
N SER A 136 -3.94 -15.16 -5.20
CA SER A 136 -3.29 -13.85 -5.33
C SER A 136 -4.05 -13.01 -6.35
N GLY A 137 -3.82 -11.70 -6.35
CA GLY A 137 -4.38 -10.80 -7.34
C GLY A 137 -4.08 -11.29 -8.76
N ALA A 138 -5.07 -11.17 -9.66
CA ALA A 138 -4.89 -11.50 -11.08
C ALA A 138 -3.96 -10.51 -11.77
N THR A 139 -3.90 -9.26 -11.26
CA THR A 139 -3.05 -8.17 -11.76
C THR A 139 -2.38 -7.48 -10.58
N LEU A 140 -1.31 -6.76 -10.87
CA LEU A 140 -0.63 -5.91 -9.88
C LEU A 140 -1.51 -4.77 -9.40
N GLY A 141 -1.38 -4.42 -8.13
CA GLY A 141 -1.84 -3.16 -7.58
C GLY A 141 -0.87 -2.05 -7.96
N VAL A 142 -1.28 -1.22 -8.92
CA VAL A 142 -0.50 -0.06 -9.38
C VAL A 142 -1.02 1.17 -8.65
N ARG A 143 -0.17 1.78 -7.80
CA ARG A 143 -0.56 2.93 -6.96
C ARG A 143 -0.46 4.25 -7.70
N GLU A 144 0.54 4.38 -8.56
CA GLU A 144 0.84 5.63 -9.26
C GLU A 144 1.32 5.35 -10.69
N THR A 145 0.80 6.15 -11.64
CA THR A 145 1.29 6.21 -13.02
C THR A 145 1.28 7.66 -13.49
N ARG A 146 0.38 8.01 -14.41
CA ARG A 146 0.17 9.35 -14.95
C ARG A 146 -0.86 10.06 -14.10
N ARG A 147 -0.48 11.16 -13.47
CA ARG A 147 -1.41 12.09 -12.84
C ARG A 147 -1.87 13.10 -13.90
N VAL A 148 -3.17 13.18 -14.10
CA VAL A 148 -3.75 14.22 -14.98
C VAL A 148 -3.54 15.57 -14.32
N MET A 149 -3.03 16.53 -15.08
CA MET A 149 -2.89 17.92 -14.66
C MET A 149 -4.19 18.63 -14.94
N GLY A 150 -4.97 18.85 -13.89
CA GLY A 150 -6.20 19.64 -13.97
C GLY A 150 -5.92 21.15 -13.95
N GLU A 151 -6.97 21.94 -14.08
CA GLU A 151 -6.89 23.41 -13.95
C GLU A 151 -6.49 23.87 -12.55
N TYR A 152 -6.55 22.96 -11.58
CA TYR A 152 -6.22 23.23 -10.19
C TYR A 152 -5.54 22.01 -9.52
N THR A 153 -4.61 22.29 -8.62
CA THR A 153 -3.99 21.27 -7.76
C THR A 153 -4.21 21.66 -6.29
N VAL A 154 -4.86 20.81 -5.52
CA VAL A 154 -5.00 21.00 -4.07
C VAL A 154 -3.63 20.81 -3.42
N THR A 155 -3.21 21.76 -2.58
CA THR A 155 -1.93 21.69 -1.90
C THR A 155 -2.05 21.14 -0.48
N ALA A 156 -0.92 20.73 0.11
CA ALA A 156 -0.85 20.25 1.49
C ALA A 156 -1.29 21.33 2.48
N GLU A 157 -0.93 22.60 2.22
CA GLU A 157 -1.32 23.74 3.05
C GLU A 157 -2.82 23.98 3.04
N GLU A 158 -3.46 23.80 1.90
CA GLU A 158 -4.93 23.93 1.75
C GLU A 158 -5.67 22.82 2.49
N LEU A 159 -5.14 21.57 2.45
CA LEU A 159 -5.68 20.46 3.24
C LEU A 159 -5.49 20.70 4.74
N ALA A 160 -4.31 21.19 5.15
CA ALA A 160 -4.04 21.53 6.55
C ALA A 160 -4.94 22.67 7.06
N ALA A 161 -5.26 23.64 6.19
CA ALA A 161 -6.17 24.74 6.52
C ALA A 161 -7.65 24.33 6.48
N GLY A 162 -8.00 23.13 6.05
CA GLY A 162 -9.38 22.68 5.89
C GLY A 162 -10.16 23.49 4.84
N LYS A 163 -9.47 23.92 3.76
CA LYS A 163 -10.05 24.75 2.70
C LYS A 163 -11.31 24.12 2.11
N ARG A 164 -12.33 24.94 1.88
CA ARG A 164 -13.56 24.57 1.21
C ARG A 164 -13.63 25.20 -0.18
N PHE A 165 -14.33 24.52 -1.09
CA PHE A 165 -14.44 24.91 -2.49
C PHE A 165 -15.90 25.09 -2.89
N SER A 166 -16.19 25.99 -3.85
CA SER A 166 -17.55 26.20 -4.40
C SER A 166 -17.88 25.17 -5.49
N ASP A 167 -16.87 24.61 -6.14
CA ASP A 167 -16.95 23.65 -7.26
C ASP A 167 -16.61 22.23 -6.83
N VAL A 168 -17.20 21.77 -5.73
CA VAL A 168 -16.89 20.47 -5.12
C VAL A 168 -17.28 19.31 -6.03
N ALA A 169 -16.32 18.44 -6.36
CA ALA A 169 -16.54 17.14 -7.02
C ALA A 169 -16.61 15.99 -6.01
N VAL A 170 -15.74 16.01 -4.99
CA VAL A 170 -15.77 15.04 -3.88
C VAL A 170 -16.04 15.82 -2.60
N HIS A 171 -17.17 15.53 -1.96
CA HIS A 171 -17.62 16.21 -0.75
C HIS A 171 -17.39 15.34 0.48
N LYS A 172 -16.76 15.93 1.50
CA LYS A 172 -16.48 15.28 2.79
C LYS A 172 -15.74 13.95 2.64
N ALA A 173 -14.63 13.95 1.89
CA ALA A 173 -13.74 12.80 1.86
C ALA A 173 -13.21 12.52 3.26
N ASP A 174 -13.46 11.32 3.75
CA ASP A 174 -13.02 10.84 5.06
C ASP A 174 -12.06 9.66 4.84
N PHE A 175 -10.90 9.97 4.28
CA PHE A 175 -9.85 9.01 3.98
C PHE A 175 -8.48 9.65 4.20
N ILE A 176 -7.55 8.89 4.72
CA ILE A 176 -6.18 9.37 4.97
C ILE A 176 -5.47 9.70 3.65
N VAL A 177 -4.56 10.66 3.68
CA VAL A 177 -3.60 10.89 2.60
C VAL A 177 -2.55 9.78 2.71
N ASP A 178 -2.76 8.71 1.94
CA ASP A 178 -1.95 7.50 1.98
C ASP A 178 -0.87 7.54 0.89
N ILE A 179 0.36 7.79 1.29
CA ILE A 179 1.52 7.80 0.39
C ILE A 179 2.45 6.67 0.79
N HIS A 180 2.68 5.73 -0.10
CA HIS A 180 3.63 4.65 0.09
C HIS A 180 5.06 5.10 -0.18
N ASN A 181 5.99 4.63 0.66
CA ASN A 181 7.40 4.99 0.56
C ASN A 181 8.01 4.47 -0.76
N PRO A 182 8.46 5.36 -1.65
CA PRO A 182 9.07 4.93 -2.91
C PRO A 182 10.49 4.36 -2.75
N GLU A 183 11.10 4.50 -1.57
CA GLU A 183 12.48 4.10 -1.29
C GLU A 183 12.58 2.98 -0.25
N GLY A 184 11.49 2.62 0.42
CA GLY A 184 11.49 1.62 1.50
C GLY A 184 10.14 0.90 1.64
N ALA A 185 9.99 0.17 2.74
CA ALA A 185 8.75 -0.53 3.07
C ALA A 185 7.67 0.44 3.60
N GLY A 186 6.42 0.07 3.40
CA GLY A 186 5.27 0.72 4.04
C GLY A 186 4.97 2.12 3.52
N GLN A 187 4.45 2.96 4.42
CA GLN A 187 4.08 4.35 4.13
C GLN A 187 5.28 5.28 4.26
N ALA A 188 5.23 6.43 3.57
CA ALA A 188 6.23 7.47 3.71
C ALA A 188 6.23 8.02 5.16
N GLU A 189 7.43 8.35 5.68
CA GLU A 189 7.60 8.87 7.04
C GLU A 189 6.97 10.27 7.20
N GLU A 190 7.04 11.09 6.17
CA GLU A 190 6.45 12.42 6.16
C GLU A 190 4.92 12.32 6.02
N ARG A 191 4.24 12.56 7.13
CA ARG A 191 2.78 12.66 7.15
C ARG A 191 2.36 14.09 6.89
N ILE A 192 1.59 14.31 5.81
CA ILE A 192 0.93 15.58 5.57
C ILE A 192 -0.10 15.80 6.68
N GLN A 193 -0.07 16.98 7.34
CA GLN A 193 -1.13 17.39 8.25
C GLN A 193 -2.34 17.87 7.43
N TYR A 194 -3.54 17.43 7.76
CA TYR A 194 -4.76 17.83 7.08
C TYR A 194 -5.97 17.72 8.00
N VAL A 195 -7.03 18.45 7.63
CA VAL A 195 -8.31 18.43 8.34
C VAL A 195 -9.27 17.50 7.63
N MET A 196 -9.76 16.49 8.33
CA MET A 196 -10.84 15.61 7.84
C MET A 196 -12.20 16.01 8.41
N PRO A 197 -13.27 15.82 7.66
CA PRO A 197 -13.32 15.49 6.23
C PRO A 197 -12.92 16.67 5.36
N TYR A 198 -12.32 16.41 4.19
CA TYR A 198 -11.92 17.45 3.22
C TYR A 198 -12.72 17.35 1.92
N ASP A 199 -12.66 18.41 1.12
CA ASP A 199 -13.34 18.48 -0.18
C ASP A 199 -12.29 18.50 -1.31
N LEU A 200 -12.64 17.93 -2.49
CA LEU A 200 -11.84 18.07 -3.70
C LEU A 200 -12.64 18.82 -4.77
N PRO A 201 -12.09 19.89 -5.36
CA PRO A 201 -12.81 20.68 -6.36
C PRO A 201 -12.82 20.00 -7.73
N TYR A 202 -13.87 20.27 -8.53
CA TYR A 202 -14.07 19.69 -9.86
C TYR A 202 -12.91 20.02 -10.82
N ARG A 203 -12.39 21.23 -10.75
CA ARG A 203 -11.25 21.66 -11.59
C ARG A 203 -9.94 20.93 -11.36
N CYS A 204 -9.84 20.02 -10.37
CA CYS A 204 -8.74 19.07 -10.28
C CYS A 204 -8.82 17.95 -11.32
N PHE A 205 -9.98 17.77 -11.95
CA PHE A 205 -10.26 16.65 -12.84
C PHE A 205 -10.49 17.06 -14.30
N VAL A 206 -10.37 18.33 -14.61
CA VAL A 206 -10.59 18.93 -15.95
C VAL A 206 -9.44 19.82 -16.37
#